data_e8dbd52a9a7376596fe968300ceaf737
#
_entry.id   e8dbd52a9a7376596fe968300ceaf737
#
_cell.length_a   1.000
_cell.length_b   1.000
_cell.length_c   1.000
_cell.angle_alpha   90.00
_cell.angle_beta   90.00
_cell.angle_gamma   90.00
#
_symmetry.space_group_name_H-M   'P 1'
#
loop_
_entity.id
_entity.type
_entity.pdbx_description
1 polymer ?
#
loop_
_entity_poly.entity_id
_entity_poly.type
_entity_poly.pdbx_seq_one_letter_code
_entity_poly.pdbx_strand_id
1 'polypeptide(L)' 'MNNPNSNVQIIEDPEYGVILVCQNLELADQFEDFLTEKHSVLFHIKFERNQVSFFFGKTNTTSKVKELFSQFMLTR' A
#
# COMPACT_ATOMS: atom_id res chain seq x y z
N MET A 1 2.45 15.43 -16.89
CA MET A 1 1.82 14.16 -17.20
C MET A 1 1.72 13.31 -15.95
N ASN A 2 0.54 12.79 -15.72
CA ASN A 2 0.33 12.02 -14.50
C ASN A 2 0.63 10.55 -14.70
N ASN A 3 1.52 10.07 -13.89
CA ASN A 3 1.81 8.66 -13.78
C ASN A 3 0.77 8.06 -12.85
N PRO A 4 0.11 6.93 -13.22
CA PRO A 4 -0.85 6.32 -12.30
C PRO A 4 -0.28 6.02 -10.93
N ASN A 5 1.03 5.82 -10.83
CA ASN A 5 1.69 5.53 -9.57
C ASN A 5 2.12 6.77 -8.82
N SER A 6 1.86 7.96 -9.36
CA SER A 6 2.30 9.19 -8.72
C SER A 6 1.57 9.44 -7.41
N ASN A 7 0.44 8.78 -7.20
CA ASN A 7 -0.34 8.93 -5.97
C ASN A 7 0.04 7.92 -4.90
N VAL A 8 1.03 7.10 -5.18
CA VAL A 8 1.43 6.03 -4.26
C VAL A 8 2.92 6.13 -3.99
N GLN A 9 3.28 6.08 -2.72
CA GLN A 9 4.66 6.06 -2.29
C GLN A 9 4.90 4.89 -1.36
N ILE A 10 6.04 4.24 -1.49
CA ILE A 10 6.44 3.18 -0.59
C ILE A 10 7.69 3.64 0.13
N ILE A 11 7.59 3.71 1.45
CA ILE A 11 8.62 4.28 2.32
C ILE A 11 9.08 3.20 3.27
N GLU A 12 10.36 3.21 3.59
CA GLU A 12 10.88 2.35 4.63
C GLU A 12 11.22 3.21 5.83
N ASP A 13 10.46 3.05 6.90
CA ASP A 13 10.61 3.83 8.11
C ASP A 13 11.44 3.03 9.13
N PRO A 14 12.46 3.65 9.74
CA PRO A 14 13.31 2.91 10.68
C PRO A 14 12.54 2.39 11.90
N GLU A 15 11.46 3.04 12.26
CA GLU A 15 10.69 2.66 13.45
C GLU A 15 9.54 1.73 13.11
N TYR A 16 8.82 2.02 12.03
CA TYR A 16 7.58 1.30 11.70
C TYR A 16 7.72 0.29 10.58
N GLY A 17 8.84 0.29 9.87
CA GLY A 17 9.02 -0.62 8.76
C GLY A 17 8.45 -0.06 7.47
N VAL A 18 7.93 -0.92 6.63
CA VAL A 18 7.48 -0.51 5.29
C VAL A 18 6.08 0.10 5.38
N ILE A 19 5.94 1.27 4.77
CA ILE A 19 4.69 2.01 4.74
C ILE A 19 4.37 2.34 3.28
N LEU A 20 3.16 2.00 2.85
CA LEU A 20 2.66 2.42 1.55
C LEU A 20 1.63 3.51 1.76
N VAL A 21 1.89 4.68 1.20
CA VAL A 21 1.00 5.82 1.31
C VAL A 21 0.27 6.01 -0.01
N CYS A 22 -1.04 6.02 0.03
CA CYS A 22 -1.87 6.15 -1.15
C CYS A 22 -2.74 7.40 -1.01
N GLN A 23 -2.62 8.31 -1.97
CA GLN A 23 -3.36 9.56 -1.94
C GLN A 23 -4.68 9.49 -2.68
N ASN A 24 -4.98 8.36 -3.28
CA ASN A 24 -6.25 8.12 -3.95
C ASN A 24 -7.08 7.20 -3.07
N LEU A 25 -8.14 7.75 -2.47
CA LEU A 25 -8.92 7.00 -1.48
C LEU A 25 -9.64 5.81 -2.08
N GLU A 26 -10.11 5.93 -3.31
CA GLU A 26 -10.79 4.82 -3.98
C GLU A 26 -9.80 3.70 -4.27
N LEU A 27 -8.63 4.05 -4.75
CA LEU A 27 -7.59 3.06 -5.02
C LEU A 27 -7.16 2.36 -3.73
N ALA A 28 -7.03 3.12 -2.65
CA ALA A 28 -6.65 2.55 -1.36
C ALA A 28 -7.68 1.55 -0.88
N ASP A 29 -8.96 1.85 -1.05
CA ASP A 29 -10.02 0.95 -0.65
C ASP A 29 -9.94 -0.36 -1.42
N GLN A 30 -9.71 -0.27 -2.71
CA GLN A 30 -9.58 -1.46 -3.55
C GLN A 30 -8.35 -2.27 -3.18
N PHE A 31 -7.25 -1.60 -2.84
CA PHE A 31 -6.03 -2.29 -2.45
C PHE A 31 -6.21 -3.00 -1.12
N GLU A 32 -6.94 -2.38 -0.20
CA GLU A 32 -7.25 -3.04 1.07
C GLU A 32 -8.02 -4.33 0.84
N ASP A 33 -9.03 -4.30 -0.01
CA ASP A 33 -9.80 -5.50 -0.33
C ASP A 33 -8.90 -6.57 -0.96
N PHE A 34 -8.02 -6.15 -1.86
CA PHE A 34 -7.11 -7.08 -2.52
C PHE A 34 -6.23 -7.79 -1.50
N LEU A 35 -5.64 -7.03 -0.58
CA LEU A 35 -4.77 -7.62 0.43
C LEU A 35 -5.53 -8.57 1.35
N THR A 36 -6.72 -8.18 1.75
CA THR A 36 -7.53 -8.97 2.67
C THR A 36 -8.01 -10.26 2.02
N GLU A 37 -8.45 -10.19 0.77
CA GLU A 37 -9.06 -11.35 0.12
C GLU A 37 -8.06 -12.27 -0.54
N LYS A 38 -6.94 -11.73 -1.00
CA LYS A 38 -6.07 -12.51 -1.86
C LYS A 38 -4.79 -12.99 -1.19
N HIS A 39 -4.32 -12.31 -0.18
CA HIS A 39 -2.94 -12.54 0.24
C HIS A 39 -2.73 -12.74 1.73
N SER A 40 -3.73 -12.61 2.54
CA SER A 40 -3.59 -12.84 3.99
C SER A 40 -2.40 -12.07 4.59
N VAL A 41 -2.17 -10.87 4.12
CA VAL A 41 -1.04 -10.05 4.56
C VAL A 41 -1.48 -9.25 5.78
N LEU A 42 -0.62 -9.23 6.80
CA LEU A 42 -0.89 -8.42 7.98
C LEU A 42 -0.51 -6.98 7.70
N PHE A 43 -1.42 -6.08 8.01
CA PHE A 43 -1.17 -4.66 7.84
C PHE A 43 -2.12 -3.87 8.71
N HIS A 44 -1.72 -2.63 8.99
CA HIS A 44 -2.57 -1.66 9.66
C HIS A 44 -2.84 -0.51 8.71
N ILE A 45 -4.01 0.10 8.86
CA ILE A 45 -4.39 1.23 8.03
C ILE A 45 -4.59 2.45 8.91
N LYS A 46 -4.07 3.59 8.44
CA LYS A 46 -4.32 4.87 9.07
C LYS A 46 -4.95 5.79 8.04
N PHE A 47 -6.15 6.26 8.33
CA PHE A 47 -6.84 7.19 7.46
C PHE A 47 -6.45 8.62 7.83
N GLU A 48 -6.10 9.40 6.83
CA GLU A 48 -5.84 10.82 7.01
C GLU A 48 -6.74 11.57 6.04
N ARG A 49 -6.64 12.90 6.09
CA ARG A 49 -7.59 13.73 5.36
C ARG A 49 -7.68 13.37 3.87
N ASN A 50 -6.52 13.22 3.23
CA ASN A 50 -6.47 13.00 1.80
C ASN A 50 -5.66 11.79 1.40
N GLN A 51 -5.38 10.90 2.36
CA GLN A 51 -4.54 9.76 2.06
C GLN A 51 -4.78 8.63 3.04
N VAL A 52 -4.37 7.44 2.64
CA VAL A 52 -4.44 6.26 3.47
C VAL A 52 -3.04 5.67 3.54
N SER A 53 -2.58 5.38 4.74
CA SER A 53 -1.28 4.76 4.95
C SER A 53 -1.46 3.31 5.36
N PHE A 54 -0.74 2.42 4.67
CA PHE A 54 -0.73 1.00 4.95
C PHE A 54 0.58 0.65 5.62
N PHE A 55 0.53 0.20 6.87
CA PHE A 55 1.72 -0.14 7.65
C PHE A 55 1.94 -1.64 7.59
N PHE A 56 2.99 -2.07 6.92
CA PHE A 56 3.28 -3.49 6.75
C PHE A 56 4.29 -4.02 7.76
N GLY A 57 4.94 -3.13 8.51
CA GLY A 57 5.85 -3.55 9.56
C GLY A 57 7.23 -3.88 9.07
N LYS A 58 8.07 -4.29 10.02
CA LYS A 58 9.48 -4.51 9.73
C LYS A 58 9.77 -5.90 9.16
N THR A 59 8.79 -6.81 9.24
CA THR A 59 8.96 -8.15 8.72
C THR A 59 8.78 -8.20 7.21
N ASN A 60 8.24 -7.16 6.62
CA ASN A 60 8.09 -7.06 5.17
C ASN A 60 9.21 -6.20 4.59
N THR A 61 9.46 -6.40 3.31
CA THR A 61 10.45 -5.59 2.59
C THR A 61 9.74 -4.68 1.61
N THR A 62 10.42 -3.61 1.21
CA THR A 62 9.86 -2.72 0.19
C THR A 62 9.64 -3.49 -1.11
N SER A 63 10.52 -4.44 -1.44
CA SER A 63 10.36 -5.25 -2.64
C SER A 63 9.08 -6.05 -2.59
N LYS A 64 8.77 -6.65 -1.44
CA LYS A 64 7.56 -7.45 -1.30
C LYS A 64 6.32 -6.58 -1.44
N VAL A 65 6.32 -5.41 -0.82
CA VAL A 65 5.17 -4.52 -0.89
C VAL A 65 5.00 -3.99 -2.31
N LYS A 66 6.09 -3.67 -2.99
CA LYS A 66 6.01 -3.25 -4.39
C LYS A 66 5.43 -4.36 -5.25
N GLU A 67 5.83 -5.59 -5.02
CA GLU A 67 5.31 -6.72 -5.77
C GLU A 67 3.81 -6.88 -5.55
N LEU A 68 3.37 -6.79 -4.30
CA LEU A 68 1.94 -6.88 -3.99
C LEU A 68 1.15 -5.80 -4.71
N PHE A 69 1.65 -4.57 -4.67
CA PHE A 69 0.96 -3.47 -5.33
C PHE A 69 0.94 -3.67 -6.85
N SER A 70 2.02 -4.18 -7.41
CA SER A 70 2.07 -4.45 -8.84
C SER A 70 1.05 -5.51 -9.24
N GLN A 71 0.95 -6.58 -8.45
CA GLN A 71 -0.04 -7.62 -8.71
C GLN A 71 -1.45 -7.06 -8.65
N PHE A 72 -1.70 -6.20 -7.66
CA PHE A 72 -3.00 -5.55 -7.54
C PHE A 72 -3.33 -4.74 -8.79
N MET A 73 -2.37 -3.96 -9.26
CA MET A 73 -2.60 -3.13 -10.45
C MET A 73 -2.86 -3.98 -11.69
N LEU A 74 -2.26 -5.17 -11.76
CA LEU A 74 -2.48 -6.05 -12.90
C LEU A 74 -3.86 -6.71 -12.89
N THR A 75 -4.46 -6.84 -11.71
CA THR A 75 -5.75 -7.52 -11.59
C THR A 75 -6.94 -6.58 -11.66
N ARG A 76 -6.69 -5.30 -11.76
CA ARG A 76 -7.76 -4.30 -11.81
C ARG A 76 -8.47 -4.26 -13.14
#